data_75c3f9eed0f107621e45b5e1aab59286
#
_entry.id   75c3f9eed0f107621e45b5e1aab59286
#
_cell.length_a   1.000
_cell.length_b   1.000
_cell.length_c   1.000
_cell.angle_alpha   90.00
_cell.angle_beta   90.00
_cell.angle_gamma   90.00
#
_symmetry.space_group_name_H-M   'P 1'
#
loop_
_entity.id
_entity.type
_entity.pdbx_description
1 polymer ?
#
loop_
_entity_poly.entity_id
_entity_poly.type
_entity_poly.pdbx_seq_one_letter_code
_entity_poly.pdbx_strand_id
1 'polypeptide(L)'
;MPFFKQKLSKFNSLSFQKILSDPFMSKASQSNSPRLGDNPIAIIGMSALFPQAEHLGQYWNNIVEQIDSIIEIPESRWKIEDYFDEDQNVPDKSYSKRGGFIPDVDFNPMDFGIPPNILEVTDSSQLLGLLTAKNALEDSGYGLSLIHI
;
A
#
# COMPACT_ATOMS: atom_id res chain seq x y z
N MET A 1 -16.63 13.06 -17.14
CA MET A 1 -15.42 13.78 -16.71
C MET A 1 -14.16 13.12 -17.29
N PRO A 2 -13.77 13.41 -18.54
CA PRO A 2 -12.60 12.77 -19.17
C PRO A 2 -11.27 13.49 -18.93
N PHE A 3 -11.29 14.71 -18.42
CA PHE A 3 -10.07 15.53 -18.29
C PHE A 3 -9.12 15.10 -17.14
N PHE A 4 -9.62 14.40 -16.14
CA PHE A 4 -8.83 13.98 -14.97
C PHE A 4 -7.98 12.73 -15.22
N LYS A 5 -8.46 11.79 -16.05
CA LYS A 5 -7.70 10.55 -16.40
C LYS A 5 -6.46 10.85 -17.27
N GLN A 6 -6.51 11.87 -18.11
CA GLN A 6 -5.41 12.19 -19.02
C GLN A 6 -4.24 12.91 -18.32
N LYS A 7 -4.49 13.57 -17.18
CA LYS A 7 -3.46 14.28 -16.42
C LYS A 7 -2.67 13.35 -15.50
N LEU A 8 -3.30 12.28 -14.98
CA LEU A 8 -2.64 11.27 -14.15
C LEU A 8 -1.72 10.33 -14.95
N SER A 9 -2.08 9.96 -16.19
CA SER A 9 -1.23 9.12 -17.04
C SER A 9 0.05 9.82 -17.50
N LYS A 10 0.03 11.16 -17.64
CA LYS A 10 1.23 11.94 -17.97
C LYS A 10 2.13 12.22 -16.75
N PHE A 11 1.57 12.20 -15.54
CA PHE A 11 2.34 12.45 -14.33
C PHE A 11 3.23 11.25 -13.96
N ASN A 12 2.76 10.01 -14.18
CA ASN A 12 3.51 8.80 -13.85
C ASN A 12 4.76 8.59 -14.73
N SER A 13 4.73 8.91 -16.02
CA SER A 13 5.88 8.64 -16.89
C SER A 13 7.00 9.69 -16.79
N LEU A 14 6.65 10.96 -16.60
CA LEU A 14 7.64 12.05 -16.54
C LEU A 14 8.32 12.17 -15.17
N SER A 15 7.60 11.85 -14.08
CA SER A 15 8.18 11.88 -12.74
C SER A 15 9.12 10.70 -12.53
N PHE A 16 8.79 9.53 -13.05
CA PHE A 16 9.63 8.33 -12.96
C PHE A 16 10.90 8.47 -13.82
N GLN A 17 10.82 9.05 -15.02
CA GLN A 17 12.00 9.31 -15.84
C GLN A 17 12.95 10.35 -15.21
N LYS A 18 12.41 11.32 -14.48
CA LYS A 18 13.21 12.33 -13.79
C LYS A 18 13.95 11.77 -12.57
N ILE A 19 13.34 10.80 -11.87
CA ILE A 19 13.99 10.08 -10.77
C ILE A 19 15.11 9.15 -11.29
N LEU A 20 14.92 8.50 -12.44
CA LEU A 20 15.93 7.64 -13.06
C LEU A 20 17.11 8.43 -13.65
N SER A 21 16.94 9.71 -13.94
CA SER A 21 18.00 10.60 -14.45
C SER A 21 18.78 11.33 -13.34
N ASP A 22 18.44 11.10 -12.06
CA ASP A 22 19.14 11.71 -10.93
C ASP A 22 20.56 11.11 -10.81
N PRO A 23 21.61 11.95 -10.82
CA PRO A 23 22.99 11.48 -10.72
C PRO A 23 23.30 10.74 -9.41
N PHE A 24 22.46 10.88 -8.38
CA PHE A 24 22.57 10.11 -7.15
C PHE A 24 22.16 8.63 -7.34
N MET A 25 21.13 8.36 -8.16
CA MET A 25 20.70 6.98 -8.49
C MET A 25 21.67 6.30 -9.46
N SER A 26 22.32 7.04 -10.35
CA SER A 26 23.32 6.46 -11.28
C SER A 26 24.60 5.98 -10.57
N LYS A 27 24.94 6.55 -9.41
CA LYS A 27 26.07 6.08 -8.59
C LYS A 27 25.75 4.83 -7.76
N ALA A 28 24.48 4.59 -7.43
CA ALA A 28 24.06 3.38 -6.71
C ALA A 28 24.16 2.11 -7.58
N SER A 29 24.18 2.24 -8.90
CA SER A 29 24.25 1.10 -9.82
C SER A 29 25.67 0.57 -10.09
N GLN A 30 26.71 1.14 -9.47
CA GLN A 30 28.10 0.66 -9.61
C GLN A 30 28.57 -0.24 -8.45
N SER A 31 27.65 -0.88 -7.72
CA SER A 31 28.06 -1.98 -6.87
C SER A 31 28.37 -3.21 -7.73
N ASN A 32 29.63 -3.57 -7.82
CA ASN A 32 30.14 -4.79 -8.43
C ASN A 32 29.61 -6.04 -7.71
N SER A 33 28.32 -6.31 -7.78
CA SER A 33 27.80 -7.61 -7.38
C SER A 33 27.58 -8.45 -8.66
N PRO A 34 28.31 -9.58 -8.80
CA PRO A 34 28.28 -10.41 -10.01
C PRO A 34 26.94 -11.09 -10.32
N ARG A 35 25.91 -10.87 -9.48
CA ARG A 35 24.63 -11.59 -9.56
C ARG A 35 23.51 -10.87 -10.29
N LEU A 36 23.64 -9.60 -10.59
CA LEU A 36 22.59 -8.80 -11.26
C LEU A 36 22.94 -8.43 -12.72
N GLY A 37 24.16 -8.71 -13.16
CA GLY A 37 24.65 -8.31 -14.49
C GLY A 37 24.04 -9.11 -15.65
N ASP A 38 23.75 -10.39 -15.45
CA ASP A 38 23.40 -11.29 -16.55
C ASP A 38 21.90 -11.51 -16.74
N ASN A 39 21.07 -11.26 -15.71
CA ASN A 39 19.60 -11.37 -15.78
C ASN A 39 18.94 -10.24 -14.99
N PRO A 40 18.66 -9.09 -15.59
CA PRO A 40 17.98 -7.99 -14.92
C PRO A 40 16.55 -8.38 -14.55
N ILE A 41 16.15 -8.11 -13.30
CA ILE A 41 14.78 -8.30 -12.83
C ILE A 41 14.05 -6.97 -12.98
N ALA A 42 12.92 -6.97 -13.70
CA ALA A 42 12.04 -5.82 -13.85
C ALA A 42 10.89 -5.88 -12.85
N ILE A 43 10.61 -4.76 -12.16
CA ILE A 43 9.39 -4.57 -11.42
C ILE A 43 8.33 -4.11 -12.43
N ILE A 44 7.33 -4.96 -12.69
CA ILE A 44 6.31 -4.73 -13.72
C ILE A 44 5.00 -4.19 -13.16
N GLY A 45 4.77 -4.30 -11.85
CA GLY A 45 3.59 -3.77 -11.19
C GLY A 45 3.83 -3.63 -9.69
N MET A 46 3.15 -2.67 -9.09
CA MET A 46 3.28 -2.36 -7.67
C MET A 46 1.91 -1.97 -7.09
N SER A 47 1.66 -2.43 -5.87
CA SER A 47 0.50 -1.99 -5.09
C SER A 47 0.84 -1.97 -3.61
N ALA A 48 0.19 -1.07 -2.89
CA ALA A 48 0.27 -1.01 -1.44
C ALA A 48 -0.91 -0.24 -0.85
N LEU A 49 -1.22 -0.53 0.42
CA LEU A 49 -2.17 0.19 1.24
C LEU A 49 -1.41 0.86 2.38
N PHE A 50 -1.62 2.15 2.56
CA PHE A 50 -0.98 2.93 3.60
C PHE A 50 -2.00 3.74 4.39
N PRO A 51 -1.68 4.17 5.62
CA PRO A 51 -2.53 5.11 6.34
C PRO A 51 -2.86 6.33 5.48
N GLN A 52 -4.16 6.66 5.38
CA GLN A 52 -4.70 7.73 4.54
C GLN A 52 -4.35 7.63 3.04
N ALA A 53 -4.01 6.42 2.55
CA ALA A 53 -3.75 6.22 1.14
C ALA A 53 -4.21 4.83 0.67
N GLU A 54 -5.16 4.81 -0.24
CA GLU A 54 -5.73 3.59 -0.83
C GLU A 54 -4.88 3.03 -1.97
N HIS A 55 -3.97 3.85 -2.52
CA HIS A 55 -3.09 3.46 -3.61
C HIS A 55 -1.79 4.29 -3.62
N LEU A 56 -0.77 3.81 -4.32
CA LEU A 56 0.56 4.41 -4.36
C LEU A 56 0.57 5.89 -4.79
N GLY A 57 -0.31 6.29 -5.72
CA GLY A 57 -0.39 7.68 -6.16
C GLY A 57 -0.85 8.64 -5.05
N GLN A 58 -1.80 8.20 -4.22
CA GLN A 58 -2.24 8.97 -3.06
C GLN A 58 -1.15 9.02 -1.99
N TYR A 59 -0.49 7.89 -1.72
CA TYR A 59 0.64 7.85 -0.80
C TYR A 59 1.76 8.81 -1.21
N TRP A 60 2.10 8.84 -2.50
CA TRP A 60 3.08 9.78 -3.02
C TRP A 60 2.67 11.24 -2.82
N ASN A 61 1.40 11.56 -3.09
CA ASN A 61 0.87 12.90 -2.85
C ASN A 61 0.95 13.28 -1.37
N ASN A 62 0.61 12.36 -0.46
CA ASN A 62 0.72 12.59 0.98
C ASN A 62 2.16 12.93 1.39
N ILE A 63 3.17 12.27 0.79
CA ILE A 63 4.59 12.59 1.03
C ILE A 63 4.94 13.99 0.52
N VAL A 64 4.53 14.31 -0.72
CA VAL A 64 4.84 15.61 -1.34
C VAL A 64 4.18 16.76 -0.60
N GLU A 65 2.97 16.57 -0.11
CA GLU A 65 2.19 17.55 0.63
C GLU A 65 2.50 17.55 2.13
N GLN A 66 3.40 16.67 2.59
CA GLN A 66 3.82 16.53 3.99
C GLN A 66 2.64 16.23 4.94
N ILE A 67 1.70 15.42 4.50
CA ILE A 67 0.54 15.03 5.30
C ILE A 67 0.97 14.07 6.40
N ASP A 68 0.68 14.42 7.65
CA ASP A 68 0.86 13.51 8.80
C ASP A 68 -0.28 12.47 8.80
N SER A 69 0.06 11.24 8.45
CA SER A 69 -0.87 10.11 8.44
C SER A 69 -1.02 9.42 9.80
N ILE A 70 -0.34 9.93 10.84
CA ILE A 70 -0.51 9.46 12.20
C ILE A 70 -1.61 10.28 12.87
N ILE A 71 -2.77 9.69 13.03
CA ILE A 71 -3.98 10.32 13.58
C ILE A 71 -4.34 9.75 14.95
N GLU A 72 -5.26 10.41 15.65
CA GLU A 72 -5.86 9.86 16.84
C GLU A 72 -6.67 8.61 16.50
N ILE A 73 -6.67 7.62 17.39
CA ILE A 73 -7.32 6.32 17.16
C ILE A 73 -8.82 6.52 16.95
N PRO A 74 -9.38 6.09 15.81
CA PRO A 74 -10.81 6.17 15.55
C PRO A 74 -11.61 5.28 16.54
N GLU A 75 -12.76 5.74 16.97
CA GLU A 75 -13.67 4.96 17.84
C GLU A 75 -14.08 3.61 17.24
N SER A 76 -14.07 3.49 15.91
CA SER A 76 -14.31 2.23 15.20
C SER A 76 -13.24 1.16 15.46
N ARG A 77 -12.05 1.55 15.92
CA ARG A 77 -10.97 0.62 16.24
C ARG A 77 -11.00 0.20 17.70
N TRP A 78 -10.96 1.16 18.61
CA TRP A 78 -11.14 0.96 20.03
C TRP A 78 -11.37 2.28 20.75
N LYS A 79 -12.05 2.23 21.91
CA LYS A 79 -12.36 3.40 22.71
C LYS A 79 -11.13 3.81 23.52
N ILE A 80 -10.71 5.06 23.37
CA ILE A 80 -9.53 5.62 24.04
C ILE A 80 -9.69 5.52 25.56
N GLU A 81 -10.87 5.80 26.08
CA GLU A 81 -11.20 5.75 27.51
C GLU A 81 -10.95 4.39 28.16
N ASP A 82 -11.15 3.30 27.40
CA ASP A 82 -11.04 1.93 27.91
C ASP A 82 -9.58 1.44 27.91
N TYR A 83 -8.74 1.91 26.99
CA TYR A 83 -7.41 1.32 26.74
C TYR A 83 -6.24 2.29 26.86
N PHE A 84 -6.48 3.60 26.98
CA PHE A 84 -5.41 4.58 27.09
C PHE A 84 -5.09 4.90 28.55
N ASP A 85 -3.80 4.99 28.88
CA ASP A 85 -3.29 5.54 30.12
C ASP A 85 -1.97 6.27 29.87
N GLU A 86 -1.75 7.40 30.50
CA GLU A 86 -0.49 8.15 30.36
C GLU A 86 0.69 7.44 31.06
N ASP A 87 0.40 6.63 32.08
CA ASP A 87 1.42 5.84 32.77
C ASP A 87 1.70 4.56 31.96
N GLN A 88 2.93 4.45 31.48
CA GLN A 88 3.41 3.28 30.70
C GLN A 88 3.47 1.98 31.51
N ASN A 89 3.39 2.04 32.83
CA ASN A 89 3.51 0.88 33.70
C ASN A 89 2.15 0.24 34.02
N VAL A 90 1.04 0.86 33.60
CA VAL A 90 -0.30 0.29 33.82
C VAL A 90 -0.49 -0.92 32.91
N PRO A 91 -0.72 -2.12 33.47
CA PRO A 91 -0.90 -3.31 32.66
C PRO A 91 -2.16 -3.20 31.79
N ASP A 92 -2.12 -3.83 30.62
CA ASP A 92 -3.22 -3.88 29.65
C ASP A 92 -3.71 -2.52 29.13
N LYS A 93 -2.90 -1.48 29.26
CA LYS A 93 -3.15 -0.14 28.73
C LYS A 93 -2.10 0.27 27.69
N SER A 94 -2.50 1.13 26.77
CA SER A 94 -1.62 1.77 25.80
C SER A 94 -1.33 3.19 26.24
N TYR A 95 -0.07 3.60 26.23
CA TYR A 95 0.33 4.98 26.48
C TYR A 95 0.26 5.87 25.22
N SER A 96 -0.09 5.29 24.07
CA SER A 96 -0.28 6.05 22.83
C SER A 96 -1.74 5.97 22.40
N LYS A 97 -2.30 7.12 22.04
CA LYS A 97 -3.62 7.27 21.46
C LYS A 97 -3.57 7.68 19.99
N ARG A 98 -2.39 7.63 19.36
CA ARG A 98 -2.19 7.95 17.94
C ARG A 98 -1.56 6.77 17.21
N GLY A 99 -1.95 6.60 15.94
CA GLY A 99 -1.43 5.54 15.10
C GLY A 99 -1.72 5.78 13.62
N GLY A 100 -1.13 4.98 12.78
CA GLY A 100 -1.44 4.95 11.35
C GLY A 100 -2.51 3.90 11.08
N PHE A 101 -3.66 4.31 10.56
CA PHE A 101 -4.78 3.42 10.28
C PHE A 101 -4.99 3.32 8.76
N ILE A 102 -5.00 2.08 8.28
CA ILE A 102 -5.34 1.77 6.90
C ILE A 102 -6.82 2.11 6.69
N PRO A 103 -7.21 2.76 5.57
CA PRO A 103 -8.59 3.01 5.22
C PRO A 103 -9.43 1.73 5.22
N ASP A 104 -10.72 1.86 5.46
CA ASP A 104 -11.62 0.72 5.28
C ASP A 104 -11.65 0.34 3.80
N VAL A 105 -11.52 -0.95 3.54
CA VAL A 105 -11.38 -1.49 2.19
C VAL A 105 -12.51 -2.49 1.94
N ASP A 106 -13.25 -2.29 0.86
CA ASP A 106 -14.25 -3.24 0.43
C ASP A 106 -13.59 -4.50 -0.12
N PHE A 107 -13.96 -5.64 0.42
CA PHE A 107 -13.49 -6.94 -0.03
C PHE A 107 -14.66 -7.83 -0.46
N ASN A 108 -14.70 -8.16 -1.75
CA ASN A 108 -15.68 -9.11 -2.25
C ASN A 108 -15.05 -10.52 -2.33
N PRO A 109 -15.44 -11.46 -1.45
CA PRO A 109 -14.84 -12.79 -1.42
C PRO A 109 -15.09 -13.57 -2.72
N MET A 110 -16.17 -13.28 -3.43
CA MET A 110 -16.52 -13.99 -4.68
C MET A 110 -15.52 -13.70 -5.80
N ASP A 111 -14.88 -12.53 -5.81
CA ASP A 111 -13.84 -12.18 -6.79
C ASP A 111 -12.61 -13.06 -6.66
N PHE A 112 -12.42 -13.68 -5.50
CA PHE A 112 -11.30 -14.54 -5.17
C PHE A 112 -11.71 -16.03 -5.03
N GLY A 113 -12.96 -16.38 -5.34
CA GLY A 113 -13.48 -17.72 -5.19
C GLY A 113 -13.53 -18.20 -3.72
N ILE A 114 -13.59 -17.27 -2.77
CA ILE A 114 -13.67 -17.57 -1.34
C ILE A 114 -15.14 -17.68 -0.94
N PRO A 115 -15.58 -18.81 -0.38
CA PRO A 115 -16.93 -18.95 0.15
C PRO A 115 -17.16 -17.97 1.33
N PRO A 116 -18.31 -17.31 1.42
CA PRO A 116 -18.59 -16.33 2.47
C PRO A 116 -18.43 -16.84 3.90
N ASN A 117 -18.71 -18.10 4.15
CA ASN A 117 -18.56 -18.72 5.46
C ASN A 117 -17.09 -18.87 5.91
N ILE A 118 -16.14 -18.83 4.99
CA ILE A 118 -14.71 -18.86 5.30
C ILE A 118 -14.20 -17.48 5.69
N LEU A 119 -14.88 -16.41 5.23
CA LEU A 119 -14.46 -15.04 5.48
C LEU A 119 -14.39 -14.72 6.98
N GLU A 120 -15.34 -15.22 7.77
CA GLU A 120 -15.43 -14.97 9.22
C GLU A 120 -14.23 -15.53 10.00
N VAL A 121 -13.61 -16.59 9.49
CA VAL A 121 -12.45 -17.26 10.14
C VAL A 121 -11.12 -16.91 9.47
N THR A 122 -11.14 -16.11 8.42
CA THR A 122 -9.92 -15.70 7.70
C THR A 122 -9.34 -14.43 8.32
N ASP A 123 -8.05 -14.47 8.60
CA ASP A 123 -7.34 -13.30 9.10
C ASP A 123 -7.37 -12.14 8.08
N SER A 124 -7.67 -10.94 8.55
CA SER A 124 -7.77 -9.75 7.71
C SER A 124 -6.48 -9.43 6.95
N SER A 125 -5.32 -9.81 7.48
CA SER A 125 -4.03 -9.63 6.80
C SER A 125 -3.92 -10.47 5.51
N GLN A 126 -4.53 -11.66 5.49
CA GLN A 126 -4.59 -12.51 4.31
C GLN A 126 -5.49 -11.89 3.23
N LEU A 127 -6.64 -11.35 3.62
CA LEU A 127 -7.56 -10.68 2.71
C LEU A 127 -6.93 -9.44 2.09
N LEU A 128 -6.26 -8.61 2.89
CA LEU A 128 -5.52 -7.45 2.42
C LEU A 128 -4.35 -7.84 1.51
N GLY A 129 -3.68 -8.94 1.81
CA GLY A 129 -2.63 -9.51 0.96
C GLY A 129 -3.15 -9.90 -0.42
N LEU A 130 -4.30 -10.59 -0.49
CA LEU A 130 -4.94 -10.96 -1.75
C LEU A 130 -5.34 -9.74 -2.58
N LEU A 131 -5.95 -8.74 -1.94
CA LEU A 131 -6.35 -7.50 -2.60
C LEU A 131 -5.13 -6.75 -3.15
N THR A 132 -4.08 -6.63 -2.35
CA THR A 132 -2.85 -5.96 -2.78
C THR A 132 -2.18 -6.69 -3.93
N ALA A 133 -2.16 -8.03 -3.90
CA ALA A 133 -1.64 -8.83 -5.01
C ALA A 133 -2.46 -8.64 -6.30
N LYS A 134 -3.80 -8.65 -6.19
CA LYS A 134 -4.70 -8.34 -7.33
C LYS A 134 -4.37 -6.99 -7.93
N ASN A 135 -4.30 -5.94 -7.11
CA ASN A 135 -4.03 -4.59 -7.58
C ASN A 135 -2.63 -4.46 -8.23
N ALA A 136 -1.62 -5.18 -7.74
CA ALA A 136 -0.29 -5.20 -8.34
C ALA A 136 -0.29 -5.89 -9.72
N LEU A 137 -1.08 -6.96 -9.89
CA LEU A 137 -1.26 -7.61 -11.18
C LEU A 137 -2.01 -6.72 -12.17
N GLU A 138 -3.02 -6.00 -11.72
CA GLU A 138 -3.75 -5.03 -12.54
C GLU A 138 -2.86 -3.84 -12.96
N ASP A 139 -2.01 -3.35 -12.05
CA ASP A 139 -1.04 -2.29 -12.34
C ASP A 139 -0.01 -2.73 -13.41
N SER A 140 0.38 -3.99 -13.40
CA SER A 140 1.26 -4.59 -14.41
C SER A 140 0.60 -4.82 -15.78
N GLY A 141 -0.71 -4.62 -15.90
CA GLY A 141 -1.50 -4.93 -17.09
C GLY A 141 -1.92 -6.41 -17.20
N TYR A 142 -1.58 -7.25 -16.22
CA TYR A 142 -2.04 -8.62 -16.12
C TYR A 142 -3.25 -8.70 -15.19
N GLY A 143 -4.45 -8.82 -15.74
CA GLY A 143 -5.65 -9.07 -14.94
C GLY A 143 -5.67 -10.50 -14.37
N LEU A 144 -6.54 -10.74 -13.37
CA LEU A 144 -6.71 -12.06 -12.74
C LEU A 144 -7.06 -13.19 -13.74
N SER A 145 -7.53 -12.85 -14.95
CA SER A 145 -7.87 -13.84 -15.98
C SER A 145 -6.69 -14.64 -16.53
N LEU A 146 -5.44 -14.21 -16.28
CA LEU A 146 -4.24 -14.94 -16.70
C LEU A 146 -3.80 -16.02 -15.70
N ILE A 147 -4.46 -16.14 -14.55
CA ILE A 147 -4.20 -17.19 -13.56
C ILE A 147 -4.77 -18.56 -14.03
N HIS A 148 -5.48 -18.59 -15.13
CA HIS A 148 -6.03 -19.80 -15.74
C HIS A 148 -5.17 -20.29 -16.93
N ILE A 149 -3.87 -20.41 -16.71
CA ILE A 149 -3.00 -21.14 -17.64
C ILE A 149 -2.83 -22.57 -17.15
#